data_3f8fd47f2f076dfa5f1b69cc09de10dc
#
_entry.id   3f8fd47f2f076dfa5f1b69cc09de10dc
#
_cell.length_a   1.000
_cell.length_b   1.000
_cell.length_c   1.000
_cell.angle_alpha   90.00
_cell.angle_beta   90.00
_cell.angle_gamma   90.00
#
_symmetry.space_group_name_H-M   'P 1'
#
loop_
_entity.id
_entity.type
_entity.pdbx_description
1 polymer ?
#
loop_
_entity_poly.entity_id
_entity_poly.type
_entity_poly.pdbx_seq_one_letter_code
_entity_poly.pdbx_strand_id
1 'polypeptide(L)'
;MKFIGITGGVGAGKSAILEYIAEHYNAKVMLADEIAHDLMMPGTKCYDTIKEAFGAEDIFLQDGSFDRLKMAQVIFSDETKREQMNGIVHPAVREYILEVYEAEKTKGALDFLILEAALL
;
A
#
# COMPACT_ATOMS: atom_id res chain seq x y z
N MET A 1 10.90 -19.69 1.28
CA MET A 1 10.61 -18.32 0.84
C MET A 1 11.18 -17.32 1.83
N LYS A 2 11.93 -16.36 1.34
CA LYS A 2 12.42 -15.26 2.17
C LYS A 2 11.59 -14.01 1.91
N PHE A 3 11.25 -13.29 2.97
CA PHE A 3 10.56 -12.02 2.89
C PHE A 3 11.60 -10.89 2.98
N ILE A 4 11.63 -10.02 1.98
CA ILE A 4 12.61 -8.94 1.89
C ILE A 4 11.89 -7.61 1.76
N GLY A 5 12.23 -6.66 2.63
CA GLY A 5 11.78 -5.28 2.53
C GLY A 5 12.84 -4.43 1.83
N ILE A 6 12.41 -3.64 0.86
CA ILE A 6 13.29 -2.72 0.14
C ILE A 6 12.76 -1.30 0.31
N THR A 7 13.62 -0.41 0.80
CA THR A 7 13.32 1.01 0.91
C THR A 7 14.30 1.84 0.09
N GLY A 8 13.97 3.08 -0.14
CA GLY A 8 14.85 4.03 -0.80
C GLY A 8 14.08 4.96 -1.71
N GLY A 9 14.71 6.09 -2.00
CA GLY A 9 14.16 7.07 -2.91
C GLY A 9 14.33 6.69 -4.38
N VAL A 10 13.74 7.48 -5.25
CA VAL A 10 13.93 7.36 -6.69
C VAL A 10 15.41 7.52 -7.03
N GLY A 11 15.93 6.63 -7.88
CA GLY A 11 17.33 6.69 -8.29
C GLY A 11 18.31 5.92 -7.41
N ALA A 12 17.82 5.20 -6.37
CA ALA A 12 18.68 4.41 -5.49
C ALA A 12 19.05 3.03 -6.06
N GLY A 13 18.74 2.77 -7.33
CA GLY A 13 19.03 1.47 -7.97
C GLY A 13 18.04 0.36 -7.64
N LYS A 14 16.94 0.67 -6.98
CA LYS A 14 15.92 -0.32 -6.61
C LYS A 14 15.38 -1.09 -7.80
N SER A 15 15.06 -0.40 -8.88
CA SER A 15 14.46 -1.01 -10.06
C SER A 15 15.38 -2.04 -10.69
N ALA A 16 16.68 -1.76 -10.78
CA ALA A 16 17.66 -2.69 -11.33
C ALA A 16 17.79 -3.95 -10.46
N ILE A 17 17.79 -3.81 -9.14
CA ILE A 17 17.83 -4.93 -8.20
C ILE A 17 16.58 -5.79 -8.34
N LEU A 18 15.40 -5.16 -8.38
CA LEU A 18 14.13 -5.87 -8.51
C LEU A 18 14.04 -6.64 -9.83
N GLU A 19 14.47 -6.03 -10.94
CA GLU A 19 14.51 -6.70 -12.24
C GLU A 19 15.45 -7.90 -12.23
N TYR A 20 16.63 -7.76 -11.64
CA TYR A 20 17.60 -8.85 -11.52
C TYR A 20 17.00 -10.04 -10.75
N ILE A 21 16.36 -9.76 -9.61
CA ILE A 21 15.76 -10.82 -8.79
C ILE A 21 14.60 -11.50 -9.55
N ALA A 22 13.77 -10.73 -10.22
CA ALA A 22 12.63 -11.26 -10.98
C ALA A 22 13.08 -12.14 -12.15
N GLU A 23 14.22 -11.84 -12.78
CA GLU A 23 14.77 -12.62 -13.89
C GLU A 23 15.45 -13.92 -13.45
N HIS A 24 16.06 -13.93 -12.25
CA HIS A 24 16.91 -15.04 -11.79
C HIS A 24 16.27 -15.93 -10.74
N TYR A 25 15.17 -15.47 -10.12
CA TYR A 25 14.50 -16.20 -9.05
C TYR A 25 12.99 -16.17 -9.23
N ASN A 26 12.31 -17.12 -8.57
CA ASN A 26 10.86 -17.05 -8.44
C ASN A 26 10.53 -16.03 -7.35
N ALA A 27 10.16 -14.82 -7.76
CA ALA A 27 9.91 -13.72 -6.85
C ALA A 27 8.59 -13.01 -7.15
N LYS A 28 7.91 -12.57 -6.11
CA LYS A 28 6.76 -11.69 -6.20
C LYS A 28 7.10 -10.37 -5.53
N VAL A 29 6.87 -9.28 -6.24
CA VAL A 29 7.12 -7.94 -5.73
C VAL A 29 5.79 -7.28 -5.38
N MET A 30 5.69 -6.78 -4.16
CA MET A 30 4.55 -5.97 -3.70
C MET A 30 5.03 -4.53 -3.54
N LEU A 31 4.26 -3.60 -4.11
CA LEU A 31 4.52 -2.17 -3.99
C LEU A 31 3.54 -1.60 -2.96
N ALA A 32 4.05 -1.13 -1.83
CA ALA A 32 3.22 -0.67 -0.72
C ALA A 32 2.27 0.45 -1.12
N ASP A 33 2.72 1.38 -1.97
CA ASP A 33 1.88 2.49 -2.43
C ASP A 33 0.72 1.99 -3.30
N GLU A 34 0.96 1.01 -4.15
CA GLU A 34 -0.10 0.41 -4.97
C GLU A 34 -1.09 -0.39 -4.12
N ILE A 35 -0.61 -1.12 -3.11
CA ILE A 35 -1.47 -1.83 -2.17
C ILE A 35 -2.39 -0.84 -1.45
N ALA A 36 -1.84 0.25 -0.93
CA ALA A 36 -2.62 1.28 -0.25
C ALA A 36 -3.67 1.88 -1.19
N HIS A 37 -3.28 2.18 -2.42
CA HIS A 37 -4.19 2.72 -3.43
C HIS A 37 -5.36 1.76 -3.71
N ASP A 38 -5.06 0.49 -3.92
CA ASP A 38 -6.08 -0.53 -4.22
C ASP A 38 -7.03 -0.74 -3.04
N LEU A 39 -6.51 -0.73 -1.81
CA LEU A 39 -7.33 -0.88 -0.61
C LEU A 39 -8.22 0.33 -0.35
N MET A 40 -7.92 1.48 -0.92
CA MET A 40 -8.70 2.71 -0.79
C MET A 40 -9.74 2.88 -1.91
N MET A 41 -9.86 1.91 -2.82
CA MET A 41 -10.85 1.96 -3.89
C MET A 41 -12.24 1.61 -3.35
N PRO A 42 -13.33 2.17 -3.97
CA PRO A 42 -14.69 1.82 -3.59
C PRO A 42 -14.92 0.30 -3.62
N GLY A 43 -15.65 -0.20 -2.65
CA GLY A 43 -15.93 -1.62 -2.51
C GLY A 43 -15.03 -2.37 -1.54
N THR A 44 -14.02 -1.69 -0.98
CA THR A 44 -13.15 -2.29 0.05
C THR A 44 -13.59 -1.86 1.45
N LYS A 45 -13.21 -2.66 2.44
CA LYS A 45 -13.47 -2.34 3.85
C LYS A 45 -12.74 -1.07 4.28
N CYS A 46 -11.50 -0.90 3.81
CA CYS A 46 -10.70 0.29 4.10
C CYS A 46 -11.38 1.56 3.55
N TYR A 47 -11.90 1.51 2.32
CA TYR A 47 -12.67 2.61 1.74
C TYR A 47 -13.87 2.97 2.62
N ASP A 48 -14.64 1.96 3.04
CA ASP A 48 -15.83 2.19 3.88
C ASP A 48 -15.46 2.86 5.21
N THR A 49 -14.37 2.44 5.83
CA THR A 49 -13.89 3.02 7.07
C THR A 49 -13.46 4.48 6.88
N ILE A 50 -12.74 4.78 5.79
CA ILE A 50 -12.34 6.15 5.47
C ILE A 50 -13.55 7.03 5.18
N LYS A 51 -14.50 6.52 4.43
CA LYS A 51 -15.74 7.24 4.11
C LYS A 51 -16.52 7.59 5.36
N GLU A 52 -16.61 6.68 6.31
CA GLU A 52 -17.25 6.92 7.60
C GLU A 52 -16.53 8.00 8.39
N ALA A 53 -15.20 7.95 8.44
CA ALA A 53 -14.40 8.91 9.20
C ALA A 53 -14.31 10.29 8.56
N PHE A 54 -14.28 10.36 7.22
CA PHE A 54 -14.02 11.59 6.46
C PHE A 54 -15.21 11.98 5.54
N GLY A 55 -16.40 11.43 5.79
CA GLY A 55 -17.55 11.66 4.91
C GLY A 55 -18.00 13.11 4.82
N ALA A 56 -17.67 13.95 5.82
CA ALA A 56 -17.98 15.38 5.82
C ALA A 56 -16.95 16.22 5.02
N GLU A 57 -15.83 15.63 4.63
CA GLU A 57 -14.78 16.32 3.87
C GLU A 57 -15.06 16.24 2.37
N ASP A 58 -14.67 17.27 1.62
CA ASP A 58 -14.80 17.31 0.17
C ASP A 58 -13.60 16.61 -0.49
N ILE A 59 -13.57 15.29 -0.39
CA ILE A 59 -12.48 14.47 -0.91
C ILE A 59 -12.95 13.39 -1.89
N PHE A 60 -14.20 13.46 -2.33
CA PHE A 60 -14.79 12.45 -3.21
C PHE A 60 -15.01 12.99 -4.62
N LEU A 61 -14.78 12.12 -5.61
CA LEU A 61 -15.18 12.37 -6.99
C LEU A 61 -16.65 11.95 -7.19
N GLN A 62 -17.21 12.28 -8.36
CA GLN A 62 -18.60 11.95 -8.68
C GLN A 62 -18.88 10.45 -8.68
N ASP A 63 -17.88 9.63 -9.03
CA ASP A 63 -18.01 8.19 -9.05
C ASP A 63 -17.88 7.54 -7.67
N GLY A 64 -17.64 8.33 -6.62
CA GLY A 64 -17.48 7.87 -5.26
C GLY A 64 -16.06 7.55 -4.86
N SER A 65 -15.10 7.52 -5.80
CA SER A 65 -13.69 7.35 -5.47
C SER A 65 -13.10 8.61 -4.86
N PHE A 66 -11.92 8.49 -4.24
CA PHE A 66 -11.26 9.63 -3.63
C PHE A 66 -10.59 10.52 -4.67
N ASP A 67 -10.77 11.83 -4.52
CA ASP A 67 -9.96 12.82 -5.23
C ASP A 67 -8.62 12.91 -4.51
N ARG A 68 -7.57 12.35 -5.11
CA ARG A 68 -6.25 12.22 -4.48
C ARG A 68 -5.65 13.57 -4.13
N LEU A 69 -5.88 14.59 -4.97
CA LEU A 69 -5.36 15.93 -4.73
C LEU A 69 -6.05 16.58 -3.53
N LYS A 70 -7.38 16.51 -3.46
CA LYS A 70 -8.14 17.06 -2.33
C LYS A 70 -7.84 16.32 -1.04
N MET A 71 -7.73 14.99 -1.10
CA MET A 71 -7.34 14.18 0.05
C MET A 71 -5.97 14.59 0.58
N ALA A 72 -5.00 14.77 -0.31
CA ALA A 72 -3.65 15.20 0.07
C ALA A 72 -3.69 16.58 0.75
N GLN A 73 -4.49 17.51 0.24
CA GLN A 73 -4.63 18.84 0.85
C GLN A 73 -5.19 18.77 2.27
N VAL A 74 -6.20 17.93 2.49
CA VAL A 74 -6.80 17.74 3.82
C VAL A 74 -5.79 17.13 4.78
N ILE A 75 -5.08 16.09 4.36
CA ILE A 75 -4.12 15.37 5.20
C ILE A 75 -2.92 16.24 5.53
N PHE A 76 -2.37 16.98 4.56
CA PHE A 76 -1.18 17.82 4.79
C PHE A 76 -1.50 19.07 5.59
N SER A 77 -2.74 19.55 5.60
CA SER A 77 -3.11 20.76 6.34
C SER A 77 -3.47 20.49 7.81
N ASP A 78 -3.70 19.23 8.20
CA ASP A 78 -4.14 18.86 9.53
C ASP A 78 -3.49 17.56 9.98
N GLU A 79 -2.58 17.68 10.97
CA GLU A 79 -1.86 16.55 11.52
C GLU A 79 -2.77 15.49 12.13
N THR A 80 -3.84 15.91 12.80
CA THR A 80 -4.81 14.99 13.40
C THR A 80 -5.49 14.14 12.34
N LYS A 81 -5.88 14.75 11.23
CA LYS A 81 -6.50 14.04 10.11
C LYS A 81 -5.52 13.09 9.44
N ARG A 82 -4.25 13.48 9.32
CA ARG A 82 -3.20 12.61 8.78
C ARG A 82 -3.00 11.39 9.67
N GLU A 83 -2.93 11.56 10.98
CA GLU A 83 -2.81 10.46 11.93
C GLU A 83 -4.02 9.53 11.88
N GLN A 84 -5.21 10.11 11.76
CA GLN A 84 -6.45 9.34 11.62
C GLN A 84 -6.45 8.49 10.36
N MET A 85 -6.06 9.07 9.22
CA MET A 85 -5.97 8.36 7.95
C MET A 85 -4.93 7.24 8.04
N ASN A 86 -3.75 7.51 8.58
CA ASN A 86 -2.70 6.51 8.74
C ASN A 86 -3.15 5.38 9.67
N GLY A 87 -3.92 5.70 10.71
CA GLY A 87 -4.48 4.70 11.61
C GLY A 87 -5.49 3.78 10.96
N ILE A 88 -6.07 4.18 9.84
CA ILE A 88 -6.99 3.36 9.03
C ILE A 88 -6.22 2.57 7.98
N VAL A 89 -5.34 3.23 7.23
CA VAL A 89 -4.68 2.66 6.05
C VAL A 89 -3.54 1.71 6.42
N HIS A 90 -2.68 2.09 7.37
CA HIS A 90 -1.52 1.28 7.73
C HIS A 90 -1.89 -0.13 8.23
N PRO A 91 -2.87 -0.28 9.16
CA PRO A 91 -3.30 -1.63 9.56
C PRO A 91 -3.88 -2.45 8.40
N ALA A 92 -4.63 -1.81 7.50
CA ALA A 92 -5.22 -2.49 6.35
C ALA A 92 -4.14 -3.00 5.39
N VAL A 93 -3.11 -2.20 5.13
CA VAL A 93 -1.97 -2.59 4.30
C VAL A 93 -1.21 -3.74 4.95
N ARG A 94 -0.95 -3.64 6.25
CA ARG A 94 -0.24 -4.68 7.01
C ARG A 94 -0.99 -6.01 6.96
N GLU A 95 -2.29 -5.99 7.18
CA GLU A 95 -3.13 -7.18 7.15
C GLU A 95 -3.10 -7.84 5.76
N TYR A 96 -3.20 -7.05 4.70
CA TYR A 96 -3.11 -7.55 3.33
C TYR A 96 -1.76 -8.22 3.06
N ILE A 97 -0.67 -7.58 3.47
CA ILE A 97 0.69 -8.12 3.29
C ILE A 97 0.84 -9.46 4.02
N LEU A 98 0.33 -9.55 5.26
CA LEU A 98 0.39 -10.79 6.02
C LEU A 98 -0.44 -11.91 5.36
N GLU A 99 -1.58 -11.60 4.81
CA GLU A 99 -2.39 -12.56 4.06
C GLU A 99 -1.65 -13.10 2.84
N VAL A 100 -1.01 -12.22 2.06
CA VAL A 100 -0.21 -12.63 0.92
C VAL A 100 0.97 -13.49 1.35
N TYR A 101 1.66 -13.09 2.42
CA TYR A 101 2.79 -13.84 2.97
C TYR A 101 2.38 -15.27 3.34
N GLU A 102 1.29 -15.43 4.09
CA GLU A 102 0.82 -16.75 4.50
C GLU A 102 0.37 -17.60 3.30
N ALA A 103 -0.31 -17.00 2.33
CA ALA A 103 -0.75 -17.70 1.13
C ALA A 103 0.45 -18.20 0.29
N GLU A 104 1.45 -17.36 0.08
CA GLU A 104 2.64 -17.72 -0.70
C GLU A 104 3.52 -18.72 0.05
N LYS A 105 3.62 -18.60 1.36
CA LYS A 105 4.33 -19.56 2.21
C LYS A 105 3.70 -20.94 2.08
N THR A 106 2.38 -21.02 2.09
CA THR A 106 1.65 -22.27 1.95
C THR A 106 1.85 -22.91 0.57
N LYS A 107 1.86 -22.11 -0.50
CA LYS A 107 2.12 -22.59 -1.86
C LYS A 107 3.54 -23.11 -2.02
N GLY A 108 4.52 -22.48 -1.37
CA GLY A 108 5.91 -22.87 -1.42
C GLY A 108 6.59 -22.71 -2.79
N ALA A 109 6.03 -21.91 -3.70
CA ALA A 109 6.53 -21.74 -5.06
C ALA A 109 7.53 -20.60 -5.22
N LEU A 110 7.58 -19.65 -4.27
CA LEU A 110 8.43 -18.49 -4.36
C LEU A 110 9.76 -18.67 -3.60
N ASP A 111 10.83 -18.18 -4.19
CA ASP A 111 12.12 -18.01 -3.51
C ASP A 111 12.11 -16.76 -2.64
N PHE A 112 11.50 -15.68 -3.14
CA PHE A 112 11.44 -14.39 -2.47
C PHE A 112 10.06 -13.77 -2.57
N LEU A 113 9.59 -13.19 -1.45
CA LEU A 113 8.48 -12.26 -1.42
C LEU A 113 9.06 -10.90 -1.04
N ILE A 114 8.88 -9.91 -1.90
CA ILE A 114 9.53 -8.61 -1.76
C ILE A 114 8.48 -7.53 -1.55
N LEU A 115 8.68 -6.70 -0.54
CA LEU A 115 7.89 -5.51 -0.29
C LEU A 115 8.75 -4.28 -0.55
N GLU A 116 8.36 -3.45 -1.51
CA GLU A 116 8.98 -2.17 -1.77
C GLU A 116 8.12 -1.06 -1.17
N ALA A 117 8.74 -0.21 -0.36
CA ALA A 117 8.09 0.95 0.24
C ALA A 117 9.06 2.12 0.26
N ALA A 118 8.55 3.33 0.07
CA ALA A 118 9.37 4.54 0.17
C ALA A 118 9.85 4.75 1.60
N LEU A 119 9.02 4.41 2.58
CA LEU A 119 9.34 4.44 4.01
C LEU A 119 8.85 3.16 4.66
N LEU A 120 9.71 2.56 5.44
CA LEU A 120 9.36 1.39 6.25
C LEU A 120 9.16 1.77 7.71
#